data_2cc3ccde0c4157d02b647c8fdee934f1
#
_entry.id   2cc3ccde0c4157d02b647c8fdee934f1
#
_cell.length_a   1.000
_cell.length_b   1.000
_cell.length_c   1.000
_cell.angle_alpha   90.00
_cell.angle_beta   90.00
_cell.angle_gamma   90.00
#
_symmetry.space_group_name_H-M   'P 1'
#
loop_
_entity.id
_entity.type
_entity.pdbx_description
1 polymer ?
#
loop_
_entity_poly.entity_id
_entity_poly.type
_entity_poly.pdbx_seq_one_letter_code
_entity_poly.pdbx_strand_id
1 'polypeptide(L)'
;EDHVCCRQAALSSTLKDHPDTYTAFLRALIRAYRFYQENPDKTIDDLAIYVDVDKESLKKDTYEYDSQIANPDPDIIGMNNFYDALLDTGFIKEFDISKGLSSELYDKALNDVLKEAPDNSVYKYLAEYHERRDK
;
A
#
# COMPACT_ATOMS: atom_id res chain seq x y z
N GLU A 1 9.21 -13.93 -4.86
CA GLU A 1 8.59 -14.32 -3.58
C GLU A 1 7.52 -13.30 -3.22
N ASP A 2 6.36 -13.79 -2.82
CA ASP A 2 5.16 -12.99 -2.65
C ASP A 2 5.02 -12.52 -1.19
N HIS A 3 5.72 -11.46 -0.82
CA HIS A 3 5.67 -10.86 0.51
C HIS A 3 5.70 -9.33 0.45
N VAL A 4 5.27 -8.69 1.53
CA VAL A 4 5.26 -7.23 1.64
C VAL A 4 6.60 -6.69 2.15
N CYS A 5 6.94 -5.45 1.76
CA CYS A 5 8.08 -4.70 2.31
C CYS A 5 7.60 -3.66 3.34
N CYS A 6 6.71 -2.78 2.93
CA CYS A 6 6.25 -1.64 3.73
C CYS A 6 4.73 -1.58 3.79
N ARG A 7 4.17 -1.41 4.99
CA ARG A 7 2.73 -1.21 5.20
C ARG A 7 2.49 -0.15 6.27
N GLN A 8 1.29 0.41 6.27
CA GLN A 8 0.89 1.40 7.27
C GLN A 8 0.65 0.68 8.60
N ALA A 9 1.24 1.21 9.66
CA ALA A 9 1.05 0.72 11.02
C ALA A 9 0.54 1.85 11.92
N ALA A 10 -0.36 1.50 12.84
CA ALA A 10 -0.90 2.43 13.82
C ALA A 10 -1.21 1.70 15.13
N LEU A 11 -1.26 2.46 16.23
CA LEU A 11 -1.72 1.91 17.51
C LEU A 11 -3.22 1.61 17.44
N SER A 12 -3.63 0.42 17.88
CA SER A 12 -5.04 0.00 17.89
C SER A 12 -5.95 0.95 18.66
N SER A 13 -5.46 1.54 19.76
CA SER A 13 -6.20 2.56 20.51
C SER A 13 -6.48 3.79 19.65
N THR A 14 -5.47 4.31 18.96
CA THR A 14 -5.60 5.52 18.13
C THR A 14 -6.48 5.27 16.90
N LEU A 15 -6.41 4.08 16.28
CA LEU A 15 -7.32 3.68 15.22
C LEU A 15 -8.78 3.68 15.67
N LYS A 16 -9.03 3.20 16.90
CA LYS A 16 -10.35 3.10 17.49
C LYS A 16 -10.94 4.48 17.85
N ASP A 17 -10.08 5.38 18.33
CA ASP A 17 -10.49 6.72 18.74
C ASP A 17 -10.66 7.69 17.55
N HIS A 18 -9.93 7.45 16.44
CA HIS A 18 -9.86 8.36 15.29
C HIS A 18 -10.01 7.66 13.92
N PRO A 19 -11.00 6.78 13.71
CA PRO A 19 -11.12 5.99 12.47
C PRO A 19 -11.29 6.86 11.23
N ASP A 20 -12.01 7.99 11.33
CA ASP A 20 -12.21 8.89 10.19
C ASP A 20 -10.93 9.61 9.76
N THR A 21 -10.03 9.91 10.69
CA THR A 21 -8.70 10.48 10.38
C THR A 21 -7.86 9.48 9.59
N TYR A 22 -7.84 8.22 10.02
CA TYR A 22 -7.11 7.16 9.30
C TYR A 22 -7.73 6.86 7.93
N THR A 23 -9.06 6.84 7.83
CA THR A 23 -9.74 6.71 6.54
C THR A 23 -9.38 7.86 5.59
N ALA A 24 -9.33 9.10 6.08
CA ALA A 24 -8.91 10.26 5.30
C ALA A 24 -7.45 10.16 4.85
N PHE A 25 -6.56 9.70 5.71
CA PHE A 25 -5.16 9.42 5.38
C PHE A 25 -5.03 8.36 4.28
N LEU A 26 -5.76 7.25 4.41
CA LEU A 26 -5.74 6.18 3.40
C LEU A 26 -6.32 6.66 2.05
N ARG A 27 -7.36 7.49 2.03
CA ARG A 27 -7.83 8.14 0.80
C ARG A 27 -6.74 9.00 0.15
N ALA A 28 -5.97 9.72 0.96
CA ALA A 28 -4.85 10.53 0.45
C ALA A 28 -3.77 9.64 -0.18
N LEU A 29 -3.42 8.50 0.45
CA LEU A 29 -2.48 7.53 -0.12
C LEU A 29 -2.98 6.90 -1.43
N ILE A 30 -4.27 6.53 -1.51
CA ILE A 30 -4.87 6.01 -2.73
C ILE A 30 -4.82 7.04 -3.87
N ARG A 31 -5.10 8.32 -3.56
CA ARG A 31 -4.99 9.41 -4.54
C ARG A 31 -3.54 9.70 -4.94
N ALA A 32 -2.60 9.58 -4.00
CA ALA A 32 -1.17 9.70 -4.28
C ALA A 32 -0.68 8.56 -5.20
N TYR A 33 -1.15 7.32 -4.97
CA TYR A 33 -0.87 6.20 -5.86
C TYR A 33 -1.44 6.42 -7.27
N ARG A 34 -2.66 6.96 -7.37
CA ARG A 34 -3.21 7.38 -8.66
C ARG A 34 -2.31 8.40 -9.35
N PHE A 35 -1.89 9.45 -8.64
CA PHE A 35 -0.96 10.46 -9.19
C PHE A 35 0.34 9.82 -9.68
N TYR A 36 0.92 8.93 -8.86
CA TYR A 36 2.11 8.16 -9.18
C TYR A 36 1.94 7.37 -10.49
N GLN A 37 0.81 6.72 -10.71
CA GLN A 37 0.55 5.94 -11.92
C GLN A 37 0.26 6.81 -13.16
N GLU A 38 -0.47 7.91 -12.98
CA GLU A 38 -0.90 8.77 -14.09
C GLU A 38 0.16 9.82 -14.50
N ASN A 39 1.17 10.10 -13.65
CA ASN A 39 2.14 11.19 -13.87
C ASN A 39 3.58 10.75 -13.62
N PRO A 40 4.13 9.77 -14.36
CA PRO A 40 5.44 9.21 -14.06
C PRO A 40 6.59 10.24 -14.07
N ASP A 41 6.66 11.12 -15.06
CA ASP A 41 7.75 12.10 -15.13
C ASP A 41 7.69 13.10 -13.97
N LYS A 42 6.49 13.57 -13.62
CA LYS A 42 6.30 14.47 -12.47
C LYS A 42 6.63 13.78 -11.15
N THR A 43 6.28 12.52 -11.02
CA THR A 43 6.63 11.69 -9.83
C THR A 43 8.15 11.59 -9.69
N ILE A 44 8.88 11.35 -10.78
CA ILE A 44 10.36 11.31 -10.74
C ILE A 44 10.93 12.67 -10.36
N ASP A 45 10.39 13.78 -10.88
CA ASP A 45 10.81 15.12 -10.50
C ASP A 45 10.62 15.38 -9.00
N ASP A 46 9.49 14.96 -8.44
CA ASP A 46 9.17 15.13 -7.04
C ASP A 46 10.03 14.21 -6.13
N LEU A 47 10.27 12.96 -6.53
CA LEU A 47 11.11 12.01 -5.80
C LEU A 47 12.59 12.44 -5.78
N ALA A 48 13.11 12.96 -6.90
CA ALA A 48 14.50 13.39 -7.01
C ALA A 48 14.88 14.54 -6.06
N ILE A 49 13.90 15.19 -5.42
CA ILE A 49 14.14 16.19 -4.37
C ILE A 49 14.62 15.52 -3.06
N TYR A 50 14.24 14.27 -2.82
CA TYR A 50 14.44 13.55 -1.56
C TYR A 50 15.52 12.47 -1.62
N VAL A 51 15.95 12.07 -2.84
CA VAL A 51 16.92 10.99 -3.03
C VAL A 51 18.07 11.48 -3.90
N ASP A 52 19.30 11.15 -3.51
CA ASP A 52 20.53 11.51 -4.25
C ASP A 52 20.84 10.41 -5.29
N VAL A 53 19.94 10.27 -6.27
CA VAL A 53 20.04 9.34 -7.39
C VAL A 53 19.68 10.10 -8.67
N ASP A 54 20.38 9.86 -9.77
CA ASP A 54 20.05 10.47 -11.06
C ASP A 54 18.63 10.03 -11.52
N LYS A 55 17.93 10.93 -12.21
CA LYS A 55 16.53 10.73 -12.60
C LYS A 55 16.31 9.55 -13.53
N GLU A 56 17.29 9.20 -14.37
CA GLU A 56 17.17 8.08 -15.29
C GLU A 56 17.17 6.75 -14.51
N SER A 57 18.11 6.57 -13.59
CA SER A 57 18.17 5.42 -12.70
C SER A 57 16.91 5.34 -11.80
N LEU A 58 16.50 6.46 -11.22
CA LEU A 58 15.29 6.54 -10.42
C LEU A 58 14.03 6.14 -11.19
N LYS A 59 13.91 6.57 -12.46
CA LYS A 59 12.79 6.20 -13.32
C LYS A 59 12.78 4.69 -13.63
N LYS A 60 13.94 4.12 -13.92
CA LYS A 60 14.07 2.68 -14.15
C LYS A 60 13.66 1.87 -12.91
N ASP A 61 14.18 2.22 -11.74
CA ASP A 61 13.85 1.53 -10.49
C ASP A 61 12.37 1.67 -10.11
N THR A 62 11.76 2.83 -10.43
CA THR A 62 10.38 3.12 -10.04
C THR A 62 9.34 2.52 -10.98
N TYR A 63 9.61 2.46 -12.30
CA TYR A 63 8.60 2.14 -13.31
C TYR A 63 8.97 1.04 -14.30
N GLU A 64 10.25 0.75 -14.51
CA GLU A 64 10.68 -0.18 -15.55
C GLU A 64 11.08 -1.55 -14.98
N TYR A 65 11.62 -1.59 -13.77
CA TYR A 65 11.94 -2.84 -13.10
C TYR A 65 10.72 -3.35 -12.33
N ASP A 66 10.26 -4.55 -12.67
CA ASP A 66 9.16 -5.25 -11.99
C ASP A 66 9.64 -5.87 -10.65
N SER A 67 10.35 -5.07 -9.87
CA SER A 67 10.97 -5.50 -8.62
C SER A 67 10.03 -5.37 -7.42
N GLN A 68 9.03 -4.49 -7.50
CA GLN A 68 8.08 -4.25 -6.42
C GLN A 68 6.77 -3.62 -6.90
N ILE A 69 5.70 -3.93 -6.20
CA ILE A 69 4.38 -3.31 -6.40
C ILE A 69 4.19 -2.23 -5.34
N ALA A 70 4.32 -0.97 -5.75
CA ALA A 70 4.17 0.18 -4.87
C ALA A 70 2.70 0.62 -4.79
N ASN A 71 1.85 -0.09 -4.07
CA ASN A 71 0.46 0.31 -3.85
C ASN A 71 0.14 0.43 -2.35
N PRO A 72 -0.92 1.19 -1.96
CA PRO A 72 -1.28 1.42 -0.55
C PRO A 72 -2.14 0.33 0.08
N ASP A 73 -2.39 -0.78 -0.62
CA ASP A 73 -3.21 -1.89 -0.16
C ASP A 73 -2.59 -2.56 1.09
N PRO A 74 -3.38 -3.01 2.08
CA PRO A 74 -2.87 -3.75 3.25
C PRO A 74 -2.17 -5.04 2.89
N ASP A 75 -2.66 -5.74 1.86
CA ASP A 75 -2.12 -7.00 1.35
C ASP A 75 -1.98 -8.07 2.44
N ILE A 76 -3.10 -8.52 2.95
CA ILE A 76 -3.18 -9.49 4.06
C ILE A 76 -2.47 -10.80 3.71
N ILE A 77 -2.57 -11.28 2.48
CA ILE A 77 -1.85 -12.48 2.02
C ILE A 77 -0.33 -12.25 2.09
N GLY A 78 0.15 -11.15 1.54
CA GLY A 78 1.57 -10.82 1.58
C GLY A 78 2.12 -10.60 2.99
N MET A 79 1.30 -10.06 3.90
CA MET A 79 1.64 -9.94 5.32
C MET A 79 1.78 -11.31 6.00
N ASN A 80 0.88 -12.25 5.74
CA ASN A 80 0.98 -13.61 6.26
C ASN A 80 2.22 -14.34 5.70
N ASN A 81 2.47 -14.23 4.39
CA ASN A 81 3.66 -14.81 3.77
C ASN A 81 4.97 -14.27 4.39
N PHE A 82 4.99 -12.97 4.69
CA PHE A 82 6.15 -12.35 5.35
C PHE A 82 6.30 -12.82 6.80
N TYR A 83 5.21 -12.95 7.53
CA TYR A 83 5.18 -13.50 8.88
C TYR A 83 5.75 -14.93 8.92
N ASP A 84 5.28 -15.80 8.02
CA ASP A 84 5.74 -17.19 7.92
C ASP A 84 7.25 -17.26 7.61
N ALA A 85 7.73 -16.44 6.68
CA ALA A 85 9.16 -16.37 6.36
C ALA A 85 10.02 -15.91 7.56
N LEU A 86 9.52 -14.99 8.38
CA LEU A 86 10.20 -14.54 9.59
C LEU A 86 10.20 -15.62 10.69
N LEU A 87 9.13 -16.41 10.80
CA LEU A 87 9.08 -17.58 11.70
C LEU A 87 10.07 -18.66 11.27
N ASP A 88 10.06 -19.04 9.99
CA ASP A 88 10.92 -20.08 9.43
C ASP A 88 12.41 -19.78 9.61
N THR A 89 12.77 -18.49 9.54
CA THR A 89 14.15 -18.04 9.80
C THR A 89 14.48 -17.88 11.29
N GLY A 90 13.50 -18.03 12.17
CA GLY A 90 13.67 -17.82 13.63
C GLY A 90 13.88 -16.35 14.02
N PHE A 91 13.58 -15.41 13.11
CA PHE A 91 13.74 -13.98 13.36
C PHE A 91 12.71 -13.44 14.37
N ILE A 92 11.52 -14.03 14.40
CA ILE A 92 10.47 -13.72 15.36
C ILE A 92 10.01 -14.99 16.10
N LYS A 93 9.31 -14.79 17.22
CA LYS A 93 8.56 -15.86 17.91
C LYS A 93 7.12 -15.86 17.40
N GLU A 94 6.48 -17.02 17.42
CA GLU A 94 5.08 -17.19 17.07
C GLU A 94 4.16 -16.28 17.89
N PHE A 95 3.23 -15.62 17.22
CA PHE A 95 2.13 -14.85 17.80
C PHE A 95 0.94 -14.83 16.82
N ASP A 96 -0.22 -14.48 17.30
CA ASP A 96 -1.43 -14.38 16.46
C ASP A 96 -1.43 -13.07 15.67
N ILE A 97 -0.88 -13.10 14.44
CA ILE A 97 -0.77 -11.95 13.56
C ILE A 97 -2.15 -11.39 13.16
N SER A 98 -3.20 -12.22 13.12
CA SER A 98 -4.54 -11.80 12.70
C SER A 98 -5.12 -10.68 13.57
N LYS A 99 -4.69 -10.58 14.82
CA LYS A 99 -5.08 -9.49 15.75
C LYS A 99 -4.50 -8.13 15.39
N GLY A 100 -3.45 -8.11 14.56
CA GLY A 100 -2.77 -6.90 14.12
C GLY A 100 -3.08 -6.50 12.68
N LEU A 101 -3.82 -7.33 11.93
CA LEU A 101 -4.15 -7.07 10.53
C LEU A 101 -5.59 -6.56 10.40
N SER A 102 -5.80 -5.57 9.53
CA SER A 102 -7.13 -5.06 9.19
C SER A 102 -7.11 -4.33 7.86
N SER A 103 -8.10 -4.61 7.00
CA SER A 103 -8.35 -3.89 5.76
C SER A 103 -9.59 -2.96 5.84
N GLU A 104 -10.35 -2.98 6.92
CA GLU A 104 -11.64 -2.29 7.06
C GLU A 104 -11.59 -0.79 6.71
N LEU A 105 -10.60 -0.06 7.22
CA LEU A 105 -10.47 1.37 6.93
C LEU A 105 -9.98 1.63 5.50
N TYR A 106 -9.20 0.71 4.94
CA TYR A 106 -8.80 0.77 3.54
C TYR A 106 -9.99 0.51 2.62
N ASP A 107 -10.81 -0.51 2.89
CA ASP A 107 -12.07 -0.78 2.19
C ASP A 107 -12.95 0.48 2.12
N LYS A 108 -13.14 1.16 3.26
CA LYS A 108 -13.91 2.39 3.33
C LYS A 108 -13.30 3.49 2.46
N ALA A 109 -11.98 3.69 2.58
CA ALA A 109 -11.26 4.71 1.82
C ALA A 109 -11.32 4.46 0.31
N LEU A 110 -11.13 3.21 -0.12
CA LEU A 110 -11.18 2.80 -1.52
C LEU A 110 -12.59 2.96 -2.10
N ASN A 111 -13.61 2.54 -1.36
CA ASN A 111 -15.02 2.75 -1.76
C ASN A 111 -15.36 4.24 -1.90
N ASP A 112 -14.82 5.11 -1.04
CA ASP A 112 -15.06 6.55 -1.14
C ASP A 112 -14.48 7.13 -2.44
N VAL A 113 -13.22 6.80 -2.80
CA VAL A 113 -12.61 7.30 -4.03
C VAL A 113 -13.22 6.69 -5.30
N LEU A 114 -13.68 5.45 -5.24
CA LEU A 114 -14.43 4.82 -6.34
C LEU A 114 -15.78 5.51 -6.60
N LYS A 115 -16.48 5.95 -5.55
CA LYS A 115 -17.72 6.75 -5.71
C LYS A 115 -17.45 8.11 -6.35
N GLU A 116 -16.32 8.75 -6.01
CA GLU A 116 -15.93 10.04 -6.58
C GLU A 116 -15.52 9.93 -8.05
N ALA A 117 -14.87 8.83 -8.44
CA ALA A 117 -14.36 8.60 -9.80
C ALA A 117 -14.51 7.12 -10.22
N PRO A 118 -15.75 6.67 -10.51
CA PRO A 118 -16.05 5.24 -10.74
C PRO A 118 -15.39 4.67 -12.00
N ASP A 119 -15.02 5.50 -12.95
CA ASP A 119 -14.38 5.08 -14.19
C ASP A 119 -12.85 5.16 -14.17
N ASN A 120 -12.24 5.60 -13.07
CA ASN A 120 -10.79 5.69 -12.97
C ASN A 120 -10.16 4.28 -12.95
N SER A 121 -9.27 4.01 -13.89
CA SER A 121 -8.66 2.70 -14.08
C SER A 121 -7.74 2.28 -12.93
N VAL A 122 -7.07 3.25 -12.29
CA VAL A 122 -6.18 2.98 -11.16
C VAL A 122 -6.99 2.55 -9.93
N TYR A 123 -8.13 3.20 -9.66
CA TYR A 123 -8.99 2.80 -8.55
C TYR A 123 -9.66 1.44 -8.79
N LYS A 124 -10.03 1.13 -10.04
CA LYS A 124 -10.54 -0.20 -10.42
C LYS A 124 -9.45 -1.28 -10.20
N TYR A 125 -8.22 -1.00 -10.64
CA TYR A 125 -7.09 -1.90 -10.40
C TYR A 125 -6.87 -2.17 -8.90
N LEU A 126 -6.90 -1.12 -8.07
CA LEU A 126 -6.78 -1.28 -6.61
C LEU A 126 -7.91 -2.12 -6.02
N ALA A 127 -9.14 -1.96 -6.51
CA ALA A 127 -10.27 -2.78 -6.06
C ALA A 127 -10.10 -4.26 -6.43
N GLU A 128 -9.67 -4.55 -7.65
CA GLU A 128 -9.38 -5.91 -8.09
C GLU A 128 -8.19 -6.53 -7.35
N TYR A 129 -7.16 -5.72 -7.04
CA TYR A 129 -6.02 -6.15 -6.24
C TYR A 129 -6.46 -6.52 -4.82
N HIS A 130 -7.19 -5.62 -4.17
CA HIS A 130 -7.73 -5.79 -2.83
C HIS A 130 -8.62 -7.03 -2.69
N GLU A 131 -9.53 -7.27 -3.66
CA GLU A 131 -10.37 -8.47 -3.67
C GLU A 131 -9.56 -9.77 -3.69
N ARG A 132 -8.41 -9.78 -4.36
CA ARG A 132 -7.55 -10.97 -4.47
C ARG A 132 -6.61 -11.16 -3.29
N ARG A 133 -6.29 -10.10 -2.55
CA ARG A 133 -5.21 -10.11 -1.54
C ARG A 133 -5.71 -10.03 -0.10
N ASP A 134 -6.92 -9.53 0.11
CA ASP A 134 -7.44 -9.24 1.45
C ASP A 134 -8.73 -10.01 1.78
N LYS A 135 -9.32 -10.71 0.82
CA LYS A 135 -10.49 -11.55 0.96
C LYS A 135 -10.21 -12.97 0.48
#